data_f89495f7e7a0343d1c06e402b5a019dd
#
_entry.id   f89495f7e7a0343d1c06e402b5a019dd
#
_cell.length_a   1.000
_cell.length_b   1.000
_cell.length_c   1.000
_cell.angle_alpha   90.00
_cell.angle_beta   90.00
_cell.angle_gamma   90.00
#
_symmetry.space_group_name_H-M   'P 1'
#
loop_
_entity.id
_entity.type
_entity.pdbx_description
1 polymer ?
#
loop_
_entity_poly.entity_id
_entity_poly.type
_entity_poly.pdbx_seq_one_letter_code
_entity_poly.pdbx_strand_id
1 'polypeptide(L)'
;MLTLEPMDLHDPIDWTLPPSKSHMIRWLALAAQAEGETVLSFDGEPGEDILSMAECLRQLGVGIDQSTSQWSVTGVGAGGFSEPEGVLDCGNSGTAVRFLTAIAAGIESEVMLDGD
;
A
#
# COMPACT_ATOMS: atom_id res chain seq x y z
N MET A 1 -27.33 8.40 19.94
CA MET A 1 -27.16 9.64 19.13
C MET A 1 -25.85 10.31 19.54
N LEU A 2 -25.02 10.68 18.59
CA LEU A 2 -23.80 11.44 18.84
C LEU A 2 -24.12 12.93 18.77
N THR A 3 -23.78 13.67 19.81
CA THR A 3 -23.91 15.13 19.84
C THR A 3 -22.55 15.77 19.75
N LEU A 4 -22.38 16.66 18.78
CA LEU A 4 -21.15 17.43 18.58
C LEU A 4 -21.39 18.87 19.03
N GLU A 5 -20.52 19.39 19.86
CA GLU A 5 -20.57 20.79 20.29
C GLU A 5 -19.43 21.57 19.65
N PRO A 6 -19.65 22.83 19.27
CA PRO A 6 -18.58 23.68 18.76
C PRO A 6 -17.49 23.87 19.81
N MET A 7 -16.26 23.87 19.36
CA MET A 7 -15.09 24.13 20.21
C MET A 7 -14.39 25.40 19.74
N ASP A 8 -14.14 26.32 20.66
CA ASP A 8 -13.33 27.50 20.38
C ASP A 8 -11.84 27.14 20.44
N LEU A 9 -11.17 27.28 19.32
CA LEU A 9 -9.73 27.06 19.21
C LEU A 9 -9.03 28.41 19.19
N HIS A 10 -8.30 28.70 20.27
CA HIS A 10 -7.60 29.98 20.43
C HIS A 10 -6.13 29.92 19.97
N ASP A 11 -5.55 28.74 19.96
CA ASP A 11 -4.16 28.49 19.59
C ASP A 11 -4.05 27.52 18.41
N PRO A 12 -2.99 27.62 17.59
CA PRO A 12 -2.71 26.62 16.56
C PRO A 12 -2.60 25.21 17.16
N ILE A 13 -3.21 24.24 16.50
CA ILE A 13 -3.10 22.82 16.85
C ILE A 13 -2.20 22.15 15.83
N ASP A 14 -1.09 21.57 16.30
CA ASP A 14 -0.23 20.74 15.47
C ASP A 14 -0.80 19.33 15.39
N TRP A 15 -1.01 18.88 14.18
CA TRP A 15 -1.55 17.55 13.92
C TRP A 15 -0.70 16.80 12.90
N THR A 16 -0.17 15.64 13.29
CA THR A 16 0.52 14.76 12.37
C THR A 16 -0.51 13.87 11.67
N LEU A 17 -0.65 14.05 10.36
CA LEU A 17 -1.54 13.23 9.56
C LEU A 17 -0.86 11.92 9.15
N PRO A 18 -1.62 10.82 9.01
CA PRO A 18 -1.09 9.60 8.40
C PRO A 18 -0.70 9.85 6.95
N PRO A 19 0.18 9.00 6.37
CA PRO A 19 0.54 9.13 4.96
C PRO A 19 -0.68 8.98 4.06
N SER A 20 -0.70 9.74 2.97
CA SER A 20 -1.79 9.70 2.00
C SER A 20 -1.92 8.30 1.39
N LYS A 21 -3.05 7.64 1.63
CA LYS A 21 -3.38 6.33 1.04
C LYS A 21 -3.18 6.33 -0.48
N SER A 22 -3.73 7.31 -1.16
CA SER A 22 -3.67 7.39 -2.61
C SER A 22 -2.25 7.52 -3.15
N HIS A 23 -1.39 8.29 -2.49
CA HIS A 23 0.00 8.42 -2.87
C HIS A 23 0.79 7.16 -2.54
N MET A 24 0.66 6.63 -1.32
CA MET A 24 1.41 5.46 -0.90
C MET A 24 1.12 4.22 -1.75
N ILE A 25 -0.15 3.94 -2.05
CA ILE A 25 -0.52 2.80 -2.91
C ILE A 25 0.09 2.94 -4.30
N ARG A 26 0.07 4.14 -4.88
CA ARG A 26 0.71 4.39 -6.19
C ARG A 26 2.22 4.26 -6.15
N TRP A 27 2.87 4.81 -5.12
CA TRP A 27 4.31 4.67 -4.95
C TRP A 27 4.73 3.21 -4.74
N LEU A 28 3.96 2.45 -3.96
CA LEU A 28 4.21 1.01 -3.79
C LEU A 28 4.07 0.26 -5.11
N ALA A 29 3.04 0.55 -5.91
CA ALA A 29 2.87 -0.08 -7.22
C ALA A 29 4.00 0.26 -8.20
N LEU A 30 4.46 1.50 -8.22
CA LEU A 30 5.58 1.92 -9.07
C LEU A 30 6.91 1.34 -8.59
N ALA A 31 7.18 1.40 -7.29
CA ALA A 31 8.39 0.86 -6.68
C ALA A 31 8.50 -0.66 -6.87
N ALA A 32 7.37 -1.38 -6.80
CA ALA A 32 7.33 -2.83 -7.05
C ALA A 32 7.75 -3.20 -8.48
N GLN A 33 7.41 -2.35 -9.45
CA GLN A 33 7.73 -2.56 -10.87
C GLN A 33 9.09 -2.01 -11.28
N ALA A 34 9.73 -1.23 -10.43
CA ALA A 34 11.07 -0.73 -10.66
C ALA A 34 12.12 -1.83 -10.46
N GLU A 35 13.31 -1.63 -10.99
CA GLU A 35 14.47 -2.43 -10.64
C GLU A 35 15.26 -1.72 -9.53
N GLY A 36 15.69 -2.49 -8.52
CA GLY A 36 16.46 -1.97 -7.39
C GLY A 36 15.59 -1.51 -6.22
N GLU A 37 16.17 -0.67 -5.39
CA GLU A 37 15.57 -0.22 -4.13
C GLU A 37 14.97 1.18 -4.26
N THR A 38 13.74 1.31 -3.76
CA THR A 38 13.06 2.59 -3.60
C THR A 38 12.74 2.83 -2.13
N VAL A 39 13.11 3.99 -1.63
CA VAL A 39 12.83 4.36 -0.23
C VAL A 39 11.66 5.33 -0.19
N LEU A 40 10.63 4.95 0.56
CA LEU A 40 9.44 5.75 0.80
C LEU A 40 9.48 6.32 2.22
N SER A 41 9.57 7.63 2.34
CA SER A 41 9.58 8.32 3.65
C SER A 41 8.23 9.00 3.88
N PHE A 42 7.72 8.90 5.11
CA PHE A 42 6.41 9.45 5.48
C PHE A 42 6.35 9.72 6.98
N ASP A 43 5.38 10.53 7.39
CA ASP A 43 5.04 10.76 8.79
C ASP A 43 3.77 10.00 9.16
N GLY A 44 3.62 9.67 10.43
CA GLY A 44 2.45 8.96 10.95
C GLY A 44 2.40 7.49 10.58
N GLU A 45 1.34 6.82 11.00
CA GLU A 45 1.17 5.38 10.77
C GLU A 45 0.38 5.13 9.47
N PRO A 46 0.86 4.21 8.59
CA PRO A 46 0.11 3.81 7.41
C PRO A 46 -1.22 3.17 7.77
N GLY A 47 -2.27 3.54 7.05
CA GLY A 47 -3.59 2.94 7.22
C GLY A 47 -3.67 1.52 6.65
N GLU A 48 -4.74 0.81 7.00
CA GLU A 48 -4.96 -0.61 6.64
C GLU A 48 -4.89 -0.87 5.13
N ASP A 49 -5.39 0.05 4.30
CA ASP A 49 -5.35 -0.10 2.85
C ASP A 49 -3.92 -0.14 2.30
N ILE A 50 -3.01 0.65 2.90
CA ILE A 50 -1.60 0.66 2.54
C ILE A 50 -0.93 -0.64 2.97
N LEU A 51 -1.25 -1.13 4.17
CA LEU A 51 -0.73 -2.38 4.70
C LEU A 51 -1.19 -3.58 3.85
N SER A 52 -2.47 -3.62 3.47
CA SER A 52 -3.00 -4.65 2.58
C SER A 52 -2.30 -4.65 1.22
N MET A 53 -2.07 -3.48 0.62
CA MET A 53 -1.33 -3.36 -0.63
C MET A 53 0.10 -3.89 -0.50
N ALA A 54 0.80 -3.53 0.58
CA ALA A 54 2.17 -3.99 0.83
C ALA A 54 2.23 -5.51 1.01
N GLU A 55 1.29 -6.09 1.73
CA GLU A 55 1.24 -7.54 1.94
C GLU A 55 0.98 -8.30 0.62
N CYS A 56 0.05 -7.83 -0.19
CA CYS A 56 -0.19 -8.41 -1.51
C CYS A 56 1.06 -8.35 -2.41
N LEU A 57 1.78 -7.23 -2.40
CA LEU A 57 3.02 -7.09 -3.16
C LEU A 57 4.12 -8.04 -2.67
N ARG A 58 4.22 -8.29 -1.36
CA ARG A 58 5.13 -9.30 -0.82
C ARG A 58 4.83 -10.69 -1.34
N GLN A 59 3.56 -11.06 -1.39
CA GLN A 59 3.14 -12.36 -1.94
C GLN A 59 3.43 -12.49 -3.43
N LEU A 60 3.56 -11.37 -4.13
CA LEU A 60 3.99 -11.30 -5.53
C LEU A 60 5.52 -11.23 -5.71
N GLY A 61 6.29 -11.38 -4.64
CA GLY A 61 7.74 -11.45 -4.67
C GLY A 61 8.48 -10.14 -4.41
N VAL A 62 7.77 -9.05 -4.13
CA VAL A 62 8.38 -7.74 -3.84
C VAL A 62 8.95 -7.73 -2.42
N GLY A 63 10.20 -7.30 -2.27
CA GLY A 63 10.81 -7.07 -0.96
C GLY A 63 10.34 -5.76 -0.37
N ILE A 64 9.70 -5.78 0.80
CA ILE A 64 9.29 -4.57 1.51
C ILE A 64 9.75 -4.66 2.96
N ASP A 65 10.67 -3.80 3.32
CA ASP A 65 11.14 -3.64 4.70
C ASP A 65 10.47 -2.40 5.30
N GLN A 66 9.69 -2.64 6.36
CA GLN A 66 8.86 -1.61 7.00
C GLN A 66 9.50 -1.14 8.29
N SER A 67 9.81 0.15 8.36
CA SER A 67 10.17 0.82 9.61
C SER A 67 9.13 1.91 9.94
N THR A 68 9.28 2.57 11.09
CA THR A 68 8.27 3.50 11.63
C THR A 68 7.96 4.69 10.71
N SER A 69 8.95 5.22 9.98
CA SER A 69 8.78 6.41 9.15
C SER A 69 9.35 6.26 7.74
N GLN A 70 9.79 5.05 7.42
CA GLN A 70 10.46 4.79 6.16
C GLN A 70 10.31 3.33 5.76
N TRP A 71 9.90 3.09 4.52
CA TRP A 71 9.86 1.75 3.94
C TRP A 71 10.84 1.64 2.79
N SER A 72 11.58 0.55 2.76
CA SER A 72 12.43 0.20 1.63
C SER A 72 11.74 -0.87 0.78
N VAL A 73 11.55 -0.57 -0.49
CA VAL A 73 10.88 -1.45 -1.44
C VAL A 73 11.91 -1.91 -2.47
N THR A 74 12.20 -3.21 -2.48
CA THR A 74 13.03 -3.83 -3.51
C THR A 74 12.13 -4.35 -4.62
N GLY A 75 12.06 -3.60 -5.71
CA GLY A 75 11.24 -3.94 -6.85
C GLY A 75 11.77 -5.12 -7.64
N VAL A 76 10.87 -5.77 -8.35
CA VAL A 76 11.17 -6.98 -9.14
C VAL A 76 11.24 -6.74 -10.65
N GLY A 77 11.03 -5.48 -11.07
CA GLY A 77 10.87 -5.16 -12.49
C GLY A 77 9.48 -5.52 -13.02
N ALA A 78 9.12 -4.98 -14.17
CA ALA A 78 7.77 -5.14 -14.74
C ALA A 78 7.38 -6.60 -15.05
N GLY A 79 8.34 -7.48 -15.34
CA GLY A 79 8.12 -8.89 -15.61
C GLY A 79 8.59 -9.83 -14.50
N GLY A 80 8.98 -9.30 -13.33
CA GLY A 80 9.60 -10.07 -12.25
C GLY A 80 8.66 -10.54 -11.15
N PHE A 81 7.35 -10.28 -11.25
CA PHE A 81 6.40 -10.72 -10.25
C PHE A 81 6.26 -12.25 -10.23
N SER A 82 6.17 -12.79 -9.03
CA SER A 82 5.99 -14.22 -8.79
C SER A 82 4.50 -14.56 -8.64
N GLU A 83 4.15 -15.79 -8.99
CA GLU A 83 2.84 -16.35 -8.69
C GLU A 83 2.62 -16.39 -7.16
N PRO A 84 1.51 -15.87 -6.63
CA PRO A 84 1.22 -15.94 -5.20
C PRO A 84 0.82 -17.38 -4.81
N GLU A 85 1.13 -17.77 -3.58
CA GLU A 85 0.77 -19.09 -3.04
C GLU A 85 -0.74 -19.24 -2.75
N GLY A 86 -1.46 -18.11 -2.66
CA GLY A 86 -2.88 -18.09 -2.31
C GLY A 86 -3.59 -16.85 -2.83
N VAL A 87 -4.75 -16.59 -2.24
CA VAL A 87 -5.56 -15.43 -2.57
C VAL A 87 -4.89 -14.15 -2.06
N LEU A 88 -4.83 -13.13 -2.88
CA LEU A 88 -4.40 -11.80 -2.49
C LEU A 88 -5.55 -11.07 -1.80
N ASP A 89 -5.47 -10.91 -0.51
CA ASP A 89 -6.46 -10.18 0.28
C ASP A 89 -6.18 -8.66 0.21
N CYS A 90 -7.01 -7.96 -0.53
CA CYS A 90 -6.90 -6.51 -0.71
C CYS A 90 -7.59 -5.71 0.41
N GLY A 91 -8.19 -6.38 1.39
CA GLY A 91 -8.97 -5.74 2.43
C GLY A 91 -10.10 -4.90 1.86
N ASN A 92 -10.46 -3.83 2.52
CA ASN A 92 -11.48 -2.88 2.04
C ASN A 92 -10.86 -1.77 1.16
N SER A 93 -10.04 -2.15 0.19
CA SER A 93 -9.34 -1.18 -0.66
C SER A 93 -9.60 -1.38 -2.15
N GLY A 94 -10.59 -0.68 -2.68
CA GLY A 94 -10.87 -0.66 -4.11
C GLY A 94 -9.69 -0.14 -4.96
N THR A 95 -8.85 0.72 -4.41
CA THR A 95 -7.64 1.20 -5.10
C THR A 95 -6.60 0.10 -5.19
N ALA A 96 -6.33 -0.63 -4.11
CA ALA A 96 -5.40 -1.76 -4.12
C ALA A 96 -5.83 -2.83 -5.11
N VAL A 97 -7.10 -3.24 -5.11
CA VAL A 97 -7.66 -4.22 -6.06
C VAL A 97 -7.36 -3.82 -7.51
N ARG A 98 -7.61 -2.57 -7.87
CA ARG A 98 -7.40 -2.10 -9.25
C ARG A 98 -5.93 -2.13 -9.67
N PHE A 99 -5.03 -1.66 -8.83
CA PHE A 99 -3.59 -1.71 -9.12
C PHE A 99 -3.06 -3.14 -9.15
N LEU A 100 -3.46 -3.97 -8.20
CA LEU A 100 -3.04 -5.38 -8.16
C LEU A 100 -3.60 -6.19 -9.32
N THR A 101 -4.83 -5.91 -9.76
CA THR A 101 -5.38 -6.55 -10.97
C THR A 101 -4.53 -6.23 -12.21
N ALA A 102 -4.11 -4.98 -12.35
CA ALA A 102 -3.25 -4.59 -13.47
C ALA A 102 -1.87 -5.27 -13.41
N ILE A 103 -1.28 -5.37 -12.22
CA ILE A 103 -0.01 -6.07 -11.99
C ILE A 103 -0.17 -7.57 -12.26
N ALA A 104 -1.22 -8.19 -11.72
CA ALA A 104 -1.50 -9.60 -11.86
C ALA A 104 -1.75 -10.03 -13.32
N ALA A 105 -2.30 -9.13 -14.14
CA ALA A 105 -2.50 -9.39 -15.57
C ALA A 105 -1.21 -9.65 -16.35
N GLY A 106 -0.06 -9.29 -15.81
CA GLY A 106 1.27 -9.58 -16.37
C GLY A 106 1.86 -10.93 -15.92
N ILE A 107 1.19 -11.66 -15.05
CA ILE A 107 1.62 -12.96 -14.53
C ILE A 107 0.97 -14.05 -15.38
N GLU A 108 1.76 -15.05 -15.82
CA GLU A 108 1.27 -16.12 -16.71
C GLU A 108 0.43 -17.20 -16.00
N SER A 109 0.12 -17.04 -14.74
CA SER A 109 -0.69 -17.96 -13.94
C SER A 109 -1.97 -17.31 -13.45
N GLU A 110 -2.87 -18.14 -12.93
CA GLU A 110 -4.10 -17.67 -12.31
C GLU A 110 -3.80 -16.96 -10.98
N VAL A 111 -4.29 -15.74 -10.84
CA VAL A 111 -4.18 -14.96 -9.61
C VAL A 111 -5.57 -14.63 -9.12
N MET A 112 -5.86 -15.02 -7.90
CA MET A 112 -7.12 -14.68 -7.23
C MET A 112 -6.94 -13.47 -6.30
N LEU A 113 -7.82 -12.49 -6.46
CA LEU A 113 -7.90 -11.33 -5.58
C LEU A 113 -9.25 -11.34 -4.86
N ASP A 114 -9.24 -11.02 -3.59
CA ASP A 114 -10.42 -10.91 -2.74
C ASP A 114 -10.35 -9.63 -1.92
N GLY A 115 -11.47 -9.25 -1.33
CA GLY A 115 -11.58 -8.08 -0.47
C GLY A 115 -13.03 -7.78 -0.12
N ASP A 116 -13.23 -6.86 0.80
CA ASP A 116 -14.56 -6.46 1.27
C ASP A 116 -15.34 -5.58 0.26
#